data_2ff84407b62869210f2ad219582f5895
#
_entry.id   2ff84407b62869210f2ad219582f5895
#
_cell.length_a   1.000
_cell.length_b   1.000
_cell.length_c   1.000
_cell.angle_alpha   90.00
_cell.angle_beta   90.00
_cell.angle_gamma   90.00
#
_symmetry.space_group_name_H-M   'P 1'
#
loop_
_entity.id
_entity.type
_entity.pdbx_description
1 polymer ?
#
loop_
_entity_poly.entity_id
_entity_poly.type
_entity_poly.pdbx_seq_one_letter_code
_entity_poly.pdbx_strand_id
1 'polypeptide(L)'
;MIKLKIGSRLAEVDGLTVCLDVSPFVKADRTFVPVRFIAETLGQPVDWDEGTQTVTIGEKTRYFGTADECAVDWAMKYNNLSIGLHRELASSIYKGEKGYYYTEPNIGTSNNSVPSVIGGKSRTAVIHSHASTGNGTQKADRLSSSDIAAANTWRCDNYAATPCGKLEVYRYKTRKCETVSLEIPYDRRAVKKLRGAWGYGDMRKNDEFFDGYNVGTVSVEADFYNKLFSEGRQFPIYEEG
;
A
#
# COMPACT_ATOMS: atom_id res chain seq x y z
N MET A 1 3.76 14.17 19.11
CA MET A 1 3.39 15.62 19.13
C MET A 1 4.63 16.45 18.88
N ILE A 2 4.57 17.47 17.99
CA ILE A 2 5.70 18.37 17.69
C ILE A 2 5.40 19.74 18.30
N LYS A 3 6.33 20.29 19.08
CA LYS A 3 6.25 21.66 19.59
C LYS A 3 7.44 22.48 19.10
N LEU A 4 7.16 23.63 18.52
CA LEU A 4 8.14 24.60 18.03
C LEU A 4 7.95 25.92 18.73
N LYS A 5 9.06 26.62 19.03
CA LYS A 5 9.05 27.96 19.58
C LYS A 5 9.70 28.92 18.59
N ILE A 6 9.00 30.01 18.27
CA ILE A 6 9.52 31.05 17.37
C ILE A 6 10.84 31.59 17.92
N GLY A 7 11.83 31.70 17.06
CA GLY A 7 13.17 32.18 17.39
C GLY A 7 14.07 31.16 18.11
N SER A 8 13.56 29.99 18.47
CA SER A 8 14.33 28.93 19.12
C SER A 8 14.75 27.85 18.13
N ARG A 9 16.00 27.40 18.24
CA ARG A 9 16.47 26.18 17.52
C ARG A 9 16.18 24.88 18.29
N LEU A 10 15.57 24.97 19.48
CA LEU A 10 15.15 23.80 20.22
C LEU A 10 13.68 23.53 19.96
N ALA A 11 13.36 22.30 19.56
CA ALA A 11 12.02 21.79 19.38
C ALA A 11 11.78 20.60 20.32
N GLU A 12 10.54 20.28 20.58
CA GLU A 12 10.13 19.09 21.34
C GLU A 12 9.38 18.15 20.41
N VAL A 13 9.81 16.88 20.35
CA VAL A 13 9.15 15.79 19.62
C VAL A 13 8.84 14.68 20.62
N ASP A 14 7.57 14.44 20.89
CA ASP A 14 7.09 13.41 21.83
C ASP A 14 7.80 13.42 23.20
N GLY A 15 8.08 14.64 23.69
CA GLY A 15 8.75 14.88 24.98
C GLY A 15 10.29 14.91 24.92
N LEU A 16 10.88 14.60 23.77
CA LEU A 16 12.34 14.71 23.56
C LEU A 16 12.72 16.05 22.95
N THR A 17 13.80 16.65 23.47
CA THR A 17 14.35 17.88 22.91
C THR A 17 15.28 17.58 21.74
N VAL A 18 15.04 18.22 20.59
CA VAL A 18 15.84 18.11 19.37
C VAL A 18 16.29 19.49 18.90
N CYS A 19 17.42 19.57 18.20
CA CYS A 19 17.97 20.81 17.65
C CYS A 19 17.60 20.95 16.18
N LEU A 20 17.07 22.13 15.80
CA LEU A 20 16.73 22.49 14.43
C LEU A 20 17.92 23.14 13.72
N ASP A 21 18.02 22.93 12.40
CA ASP A 21 19.01 23.62 11.55
C ASP A 21 18.70 25.12 11.47
N VAL A 22 17.43 25.47 11.40
CA VAL A 22 16.93 26.85 11.35
C VAL A 22 15.79 27.01 12.34
N SER A 23 15.79 28.13 13.09
CA SER A 23 14.68 28.46 13.99
C SER A 23 13.42 28.85 13.23
N PRO A 24 12.23 28.46 13.70
CA PRO A 24 10.98 29.00 13.20
C PRO A 24 10.92 30.52 13.37
N PHE A 25 10.36 31.24 12.41
CA PHE A 25 10.25 32.69 12.42
C PHE A 25 8.92 33.17 11.88
N VAL A 26 8.57 34.44 12.19
CA VAL A 26 7.38 35.09 11.62
C VAL A 26 7.83 36.15 10.62
N LYS A 27 7.20 36.21 9.46
CA LYS A 27 7.40 37.21 8.41
C LYS A 27 6.07 37.49 7.72
N ALA A 28 5.69 38.78 7.60
CA ALA A 28 4.44 39.20 6.97
C ALA A 28 3.22 38.42 7.51
N ASP A 29 3.09 38.37 8.86
CA ASP A 29 2.03 37.67 9.60
C ASP A 29 1.88 36.18 9.30
N ARG A 30 2.92 35.57 8.73
CA ARG A 30 2.99 34.11 8.48
C ARG A 30 4.10 33.48 9.28
N THR A 31 3.83 32.31 9.83
CA THR A 31 4.83 31.50 10.53
C THR A 31 5.53 30.58 9.53
N PHE A 32 6.85 30.65 9.51
CA PHE A 32 7.71 29.77 8.71
C PHE A 32 8.36 28.75 9.64
N VAL A 33 8.35 27.49 9.23
CA VAL A 33 8.92 26.36 9.97
C VAL A 33 9.84 25.56 9.06
N PRO A 34 10.87 24.87 9.60
CA PRO A 34 11.75 24.01 8.80
C PRO A 34 10.95 22.83 8.22
N VAL A 35 10.64 22.89 6.93
CA VAL A 35 9.77 21.88 6.28
C VAL A 35 10.36 20.48 6.33
N ARG A 36 11.67 20.32 6.13
CA ARG A 36 12.36 19.03 6.22
C ARG A 36 12.17 18.41 7.61
N PHE A 37 12.44 19.16 8.66
CA PHE A 37 12.25 18.68 10.03
C PHE A 37 10.82 18.22 10.30
N ILE A 38 9.83 19.02 9.90
CA ILE A 38 8.42 18.66 10.11
C ILE A 38 8.07 17.39 9.35
N ALA A 39 8.41 17.34 8.07
CA ALA A 39 8.06 16.21 7.21
C ALA A 39 8.75 14.90 7.66
N GLU A 40 10.06 14.94 7.94
CA GLU A 40 10.81 13.77 8.40
C GLU A 40 10.35 13.29 9.78
N THR A 41 10.01 14.21 10.69
CA THR A 41 9.42 13.86 12.01
C THR A 41 8.05 13.18 11.85
N LEU A 42 7.29 13.52 10.80
CA LEU A 42 6.03 12.87 10.45
C LEU A 42 6.23 11.63 9.55
N GLY A 43 7.50 11.21 9.38
CA GLY A 43 7.83 10.01 8.63
C GLY A 43 7.77 10.16 7.12
N GLN A 44 7.75 11.40 6.60
CA GLN A 44 7.76 11.65 5.16
C GLN A 44 9.17 12.02 4.70
N PRO A 45 9.77 11.31 3.74
CA PRO A 45 11.06 11.69 3.17
C PRO A 45 10.97 13.03 2.46
N VAL A 46 12.05 13.80 2.50
CA VAL A 46 12.16 15.11 1.85
C VAL A 46 13.33 15.13 0.89
N ASP A 47 13.05 15.39 -0.37
CA ASP A 47 14.05 15.58 -1.42
C ASP A 47 14.05 17.03 -1.89
N TRP A 48 15.24 17.52 -2.28
CA TRP A 48 15.44 18.85 -2.86
C TRP A 48 16.09 18.73 -4.23
N ASP A 49 15.43 19.24 -5.23
CA ASP A 49 15.97 19.36 -6.59
C ASP A 49 16.48 20.79 -6.79
N GLU A 50 17.81 20.94 -6.80
CA GLU A 50 18.46 22.24 -6.97
C GLU A 50 18.26 22.83 -8.38
N GLY A 51 18.20 21.98 -9.40
CA GLY A 51 18.01 22.42 -10.80
C GLY A 51 16.64 23.03 -11.06
N THR A 52 15.60 22.49 -10.44
CA THR A 52 14.22 22.97 -10.57
C THR A 52 13.76 23.80 -9.38
N GLN A 53 14.59 23.99 -8.35
CA GLN A 53 14.25 24.67 -7.08
C GLN A 53 12.99 24.09 -6.43
N THR A 54 12.84 22.75 -6.45
CA THR A 54 11.63 22.05 -6.00
C THR A 54 11.91 21.20 -4.77
N VAL A 55 11.08 21.38 -3.72
CA VAL A 55 11.02 20.48 -2.58
C VAL A 55 9.97 19.42 -2.85
N THR A 56 10.34 18.15 -2.73
CA THR A 56 9.42 17.02 -2.76
C THR A 56 9.29 16.44 -1.36
N ILE A 57 8.06 16.29 -0.85
CA ILE A 57 7.76 15.65 0.44
C ILE A 57 7.00 14.36 0.16
N GLY A 58 7.44 13.26 0.77
CA GLY A 58 6.93 11.92 0.50
C GLY A 58 7.75 11.20 -0.56
N GLU A 59 7.40 9.94 -0.81
CA GLU A 59 8.07 9.14 -1.84
C GLU A 59 7.82 9.74 -3.24
N LYS A 60 8.87 9.77 -4.07
CA LYS A 60 8.70 10.15 -5.48
C LYS A 60 7.73 9.20 -6.16
N THR A 61 6.71 9.74 -6.82
CA THR A 61 5.79 8.94 -7.62
C THR A 61 6.58 8.14 -8.66
N ARG A 62 6.55 6.81 -8.55
CA ARG A 62 7.10 5.93 -9.58
C ARG A 62 6.12 5.83 -10.74
N TYR A 63 6.66 5.81 -11.95
CA TYR A 63 5.88 5.67 -13.17
C TYR A 63 6.25 4.37 -13.89
N PHE A 64 5.26 3.70 -14.44
CA PHE A 64 5.36 2.40 -15.09
C PHE A 64 4.88 2.49 -16.54
N GLY A 65 5.39 1.64 -17.40
CA GLY A 65 5.00 1.59 -18.82
C GLY A 65 3.56 1.13 -19.02
N THR A 66 3.09 0.20 -18.16
CA THR A 66 1.76 -0.40 -18.23
C THR A 66 1.05 -0.36 -16.88
N ALA A 67 -0.28 -0.52 -16.90
CA ALA A 67 -1.07 -0.67 -15.68
C ALA A 67 -0.75 -1.98 -14.95
N ASP A 68 -0.36 -3.04 -15.68
CA ASP A 68 0.02 -4.33 -15.11
C ASP A 68 1.34 -4.23 -14.32
N GLU A 69 2.37 -3.58 -14.89
CA GLU A 69 3.62 -3.32 -14.16
C GLU A 69 3.39 -2.48 -12.90
N CYS A 70 2.53 -1.47 -13.01
CA CYS A 70 2.12 -0.64 -11.89
C CYS A 70 1.42 -1.46 -10.79
N ALA A 71 0.53 -2.37 -11.18
CA ALA A 71 -0.17 -3.25 -10.27
C ALA A 71 0.75 -4.31 -9.62
N VAL A 72 1.73 -4.83 -10.36
CA VAL A 72 2.74 -5.75 -9.82
C VAL A 72 3.59 -5.05 -8.76
N ASP A 73 4.10 -3.84 -9.04
CA ASP A 73 4.89 -3.07 -8.06
C ASP A 73 4.06 -2.76 -6.79
N TRP A 74 2.81 -2.38 -6.95
CA TRP A 74 1.91 -2.17 -5.82
C TRP A 74 1.72 -3.45 -4.99
N ALA A 75 1.48 -4.59 -5.65
CA ALA A 75 1.27 -5.86 -4.97
C ALA A 75 2.54 -6.34 -4.24
N MET A 76 3.71 -6.15 -4.85
CA MET A 76 5.00 -6.44 -4.21
C MET A 76 5.23 -5.60 -2.96
N LYS A 77 4.83 -4.34 -2.98
CA LYS A 77 5.00 -3.40 -1.86
C LYS A 77 4.00 -3.65 -0.73
N TYR A 78 2.72 -3.92 -1.06
CA TYR A 78 1.63 -3.82 -0.08
C TYR A 78 0.96 -5.16 0.28
N ASN A 79 1.13 -6.24 -0.50
CA ASN A 79 0.42 -7.48 -0.20
C ASN A 79 0.85 -8.09 1.14
N ASN A 80 2.14 -8.00 1.50
CA ASN A 80 2.63 -8.42 2.81
C ASN A 80 1.98 -7.65 3.95
N LEU A 81 1.86 -6.34 3.79
CA LEU A 81 1.22 -5.50 4.78
C LEU A 81 -0.24 -5.90 4.98
N SER A 82 -0.96 -6.13 3.88
CA SER A 82 -2.34 -6.63 3.91
C SER A 82 -2.46 -7.96 4.66
N ILE A 83 -1.56 -8.91 4.36
CA ILE A 83 -1.50 -10.22 4.99
C ILE A 83 -1.25 -10.07 6.50
N GLY A 84 -0.24 -9.27 6.89
CA GLY A 84 0.12 -9.06 8.28
C GLY A 84 -0.95 -8.34 9.09
N LEU A 85 -1.64 -7.38 8.48
CA LEU A 85 -2.73 -6.64 9.13
C LEU A 85 -4.06 -7.39 9.14
N HIS A 86 -4.21 -8.48 8.39
CA HIS A 86 -5.51 -9.12 8.11
C HIS A 86 -6.56 -8.12 7.60
N ARG A 87 -6.14 -7.17 6.76
CA ARG A 87 -6.98 -6.11 6.22
C ARG A 87 -6.74 -5.93 4.74
N GLU A 88 -7.79 -5.59 4.03
CA GLU A 88 -7.69 -5.20 2.64
C GLU A 88 -7.12 -3.78 2.51
N LEU A 89 -6.26 -3.61 1.55
CA LEU A 89 -5.73 -2.32 1.13
C LEU A 89 -6.24 -2.03 -0.28
N ALA A 90 -6.48 -0.75 -0.60
CA ALA A 90 -6.93 -0.39 -1.94
C ALA A 90 -6.36 0.95 -2.41
N SER A 91 -5.97 0.99 -3.69
CA SER A 91 -5.46 2.16 -4.38
C SER A 91 -6.13 2.34 -5.75
N SER A 92 -6.07 3.54 -6.29
CA SER A 92 -6.41 3.81 -7.69
C SER A 92 -5.15 3.90 -8.53
N ILE A 93 -5.22 3.38 -9.76
CA ILE A 93 -4.17 3.49 -10.77
C ILE A 93 -4.61 4.55 -11.81
N TYR A 94 -3.73 5.47 -12.09
CA TYR A 94 -3.92 6.55 -13.04
C TYR A 94 -2.90 6.47 -14.17
N LYS A 95 -3.24 7.02 -15.33
CA LYS A 95 -2.31 7.26 -16.42
C LYS A 95 -1.98 8.75 -16.47
N GLY A 96 -0.71 9.10 -16.29
CA GLY A 96 -0.17 10.44 -16.49
C GLY A 96 0.67 10.51 -17.76
N GLU A 97 1.28 11.67 -18.01
CA GLU A 97 2.18 11.88 -19.15
C GLU A 97 3.42 10.97 -19.10
N LYS A 98 3.96 10.70 -17.91
CA LYS A 98 5.15 9.87 -17.67
C LYS A 98 4.87 8.38 -17.60
N GLY A 99 3.60 7.95 -17.62
CA GLY A 99 3.21 6.55 -17.47
C GLY A 99 2.12 6.34 -16.43
N TYR A 100 2.00 5.10 -15.97
CA TYR A 100 1.03 4.71 -14.96
C TYR A 100 1.62 4.86 -13.56
N TYR A 101 0.78 5.24 -12.60
CA TYR A 101 1.13 5.37 -11.20
C TYR A 101 -0.07 5.08 -10.32
N TYR A 102 0.18 4.70 -9.07
CA TYR A 102 -0.88 4.43 -8.10
C TYR A 102 -0.88 5.44 -6.94
N THR A 103 -2.03 5.56 -6.28
CA THR A 103 -2.16 6.33 -5.03
C THR A 103 -1.65 5.51 -3.84
N GLU A 104 -1.29 6.17 -2.74
CA GLU A 104 -1.13 5.47 -1.46
C GLU A 104 -2.41 4.71 -1.11
N PRO A 105 -2.30 3.49 -0.55
CA PRO A 105 -3.47 2.68 -0.26
C PRO A 105 -4.27 3.20 0.93
N ASN A 106 -5.58 3.15 0.81
CA ASN A 106 -6.46 3.18 1.96
C ASN A 106 -6.48 1.78 2.61
N ILE A 107 -6.49 1.75 3.93
CA ILE A 107 -6.62 0.52 4.70
C ILE A 107 -8.08 0.31 5.04
N GLY A 108 -8.63 -0.82 4.59
CA GLY A 108 -10.00 -1.21 4.80
C GLY A 108 -10.21 -2.12 6.02
N THR A 109 -11.18 -3.00 5.90
CA THR A 109 -11.47 -4.09 6.86
C THR A 109 -10.89 -5.41 6.36
N SER A 110 -11.22 -6.52 6.99
CA SER A 110 -10.81 -7.87 6.55
C SER A 110 -11.48 -8.34 5.25
N ASN A 111 -12.48 -7.64 4.75
CA ASN A 111 -13.28 -8.07 3.60
C ASN A 111 -13.83 -6.91 2.75
N ASN A 112 -13.34 -5.71 2.95
CA ASN A 112 -13.75 -4.54 2.17
C ASN A 112 -12.71 -3.42 2.27
N SER A 113 -12.41 -2.81 1.13
CA SER A 113 -11.56 -1.63 1.02
C SER A 113 -12.06 -0.68 -0.08
N VAL A 114 -11.81 0.60 0.08
CA VAL A 114 -12.18 1.63 -0.89
C VAL A 114 -10.92 2.32 -1.38
N PRO A 115 -10.64 2.32 -2.69
CA PRO A 115 -9.44 2.95 -3.22
C PRO A 115 -9.46 4.47 -3.07
N SER A 116 -8.30 5.05 -2.76
CA SER A 116 -8.10 6.50 -2.76
C SER A 116 -8.39 7.08 -4.14
N VAL A 117 -8.92 8.30 -4.19
CA VAL A 117 -9.20 9.00 -5.46
C VAL A 117 -8.49 10.35 -5.51
N ILE A 118 -8.00 10.71 -6.70
CA ILE A 118 -7.50 12.05 -6.97
C ILE A 118 -8.63 12.84 -7.63
N GLY A 119 -9.07 13.92 -6.99
CA GLY A 119 -10.14 14.77 -7.52
C GLY A 119 -9.85 15.27 -8.94
N GLY A 120 -10.86 15.27 -9.80
CA GLY A 120 -10.76 15.74 -11.19
C GLY A 120 -10.01 14.81 -12.16
N LYS A 121 -9.51 13.63 -11.71
CA LYS A 121 -8.85 12.66 -12.59
C LYS A 121 -9.67 11.39 -12.75
N SER A 122 -9.76 10.90 -14.00
CA SER A 122 -10.34 9.59 -14.28
C SER A 122 -9.32 8.50 -14.00
N ARG A 123 -9.68 7.52 -13.17
CA ARG A 123 -8.83 6.35 -12.92
C ARG A 123 -8.82 5.41 -14.11
N THR A 124 -7.65 4.81 -14.36
CA THR A 124 -7.48 3.78 -15.38
C THR A 124 -7.85 2.40 -14.83
N ALA A 125 -7.50 2.17 -13.57
CA ALA A 125 -7.81 0.94 -12.85
C ALA A 125 -7.90 1.18 -11.36
N VAL A 126 -8.35 0.18 -10.65
CA VAL A 126 -8.22 0.05 -9.19
C VAL A 126 -7.44 -1.21 -8.86
N ILE A 127 -6.80 -1.21 -7.72
CA ILE A 127 -6.12 -2.38 -7.16
C ILE A 127 -6.46 -2.51 -5.68
N HIS A 128 -6.68 -3.73 -5.25
CA HIS A 128 -6.88 -4.04 -3.83
C HIS A 128 -6.22 -5.37 -3.48
N SER A 129 -6.02 -5.60 -2.21
CA SER A 129 -5.58 -6.88 -1.68
C SER A 129 -6.75 -7.60 -1.03
N HIS A 130 -6.71 -8.93 -1.06
CA HIS A 130 -7.56 -9.75 -0.21
C HIS A 130 -6.83 -10.07 1.08
N ALA A 131 -7.45 -9.76 2.21
CA ALA A 131 -6.87 -10.05 3.51
C ALA A 131 -6.73 -11.55 3.73
N SER A 132 -5.62 -11.97 4.33
CA SER A 132 -5.48 -13.34 4.80
C SER A 132 -6.34 -13.51 6.05
N THR A 133 -7.46 -14.20 5.91
CA THR A 133 -8.33 -14.54 7.05
C THR A 133 -7.87 -15.79 7.79
N GLY A 134 -6.71 -16.35 7.44
CA GLY A 134 -6.30 -17.68 7.89
C GLY A 134 -7.23 -18.80 7.40
N ASN A 135 -8.35 -18.47 6.81
CA ASN A 135 -9.38 -19.41 6.35
C ASN A 135 -9.22 -19.84 4.90
N GLY A 136 -8.10 -19.48 4.23
CA GLY A 136 -7.71 -19.99 2.91
C GLY A 136 -8.88 -20.40 2.03
N THR A 137 -9.86 -19.51 1.84
CA THR A 137 -11.03 -19.85 1.05
C THR A 137 -10.72 -19.55 -0.40
N GLN A 138 -11.25 -20.36 -1.31
CA GLN A 138 -11.20 -20.12 -2.75
C GLN A 138 -11.65 -18.69 -3.12
N LYS A 139 -12.52 -18.09 -2.30
CA LYS A 139 -12.99 -16.71 -2.47
C LYS A 139 -11.88 -15.67 -2.31
N ALA A 140 -10.93 -15.91 -1.43
CA ALA A 140 -9.81 -14.99 -1.22
C ALA A 140 -8.74 -15.08 -2.34
N ASP A 141 -8.71 -16.17 -3.12
CA ASP A 141 -7.72 -16.37 -4.18
C ASP A 141 -8.19 -15.95 -5.58
N ARG A 142 -9.24 -15.18 -5.67
CA ARG A 142 -9.76 -14.63 -6.94
C ARG A 142 -10.54 -13.35 -6.72
N LEU A 143 -10.74 -12.61 -7.78
CA LEU A 143 -11.72 -11.53 -7.83
C LEU A 143 -13.12 -12.05 -7.49
N SER A 144 -13.78 -11.38 -6.57
CA SER A 144 -15.16 -11.67 -6.19
C SER A 144 -16.17 -11.10 -7.20
N SER A 145 -17.42 -11.52 -7.09
CA SER A 145 -18.50 -10.91 -7.87
C SER A 145 -18.70 -9.42 -7.57
N SER A 146 -18.42 -9.00 -6.32
CA SER A 146 -18.45 -7.59 -5.92
C SER A 146 -17.36 -6.77 -6.60
N ASP A 147 -16.15 -7.33 -6.73
CA ASP A 147 -15.03 -6.67 -7.40
C ASP A 147 -15.31 -6.46 -8.89
N ILE A 148 -15.92 -7.49 -9.52
CA ILE A 148 -16.36 -7.41 -10.92
C ILE A 148 -17.48 -6.36 -11.07
N ALA A 149 -18.44 -6.33 -10.15
CA ALA A 149 -19.49 -5.33 -10.16
C ALA A 149 -18.95 -3.91 -9.97
N ALA A 150 -17.98 -3.74 -9.07
CA ALA A 150 -17.29 -2.46 -8.85
C ALA A 150 -16.54 -1.99 -10.11
N ALA A 151 -15.79 -2.89 -10.77
CA ALA A 151 -15.11 -2.59 -12.04
C ALA A 151 -16.09 -2.12 -13.13
N ASN A 152 -17.25 -2.77 -13.21
CA ASN A 152 -18.30 -2.40 -14.15
C ASN A 152 -18.92 -1.05 -13.83
N THR A 153 -19.16 -0.77 -12.56
CA THR A 153 -19.69 0.52 -12.08
C THR A 153 -18.71 1.66 -12.35
N TRP A 154 -17.44 1.44 -12.06
CA TRP A 154 -16.39 2.46 -12.24
C TRP A 154 -15.83 2.52 -13.66
N ARG A 155 -16.20 1.56 -14.52
CA ARG A 155 -15.78 1.46 -15.92
C ARG A 155 -14.24 1.42 -16.08
N CYS A 156 -13.57 0.69 -15.20
CA CYS A 156 -12.13 0.54 -15.22
C CYS A 156 -11.72 -0.90 -14.81
N ASP A 157 -10.50 -1.29 -15.14
CA ASP A 157 -9.95 -2.57 -14.73
C ASP A 157 -9.86 -2.66 -13.20
N ASN A 158 -9.99 -3.87 -12.64
CA ASN A 158 -9.88 -4.11 -11.20
C ASN A 158 -8.89 -5.25 -10.94
N TYR A 159 -7.83 -4.96 -10.20
CA TYR A 159 -6.81 -5.90 -9.80
C TYR A 159 -7.03 -6.37 -8.37
N ALA A 160 -6.80 -7.66 -8.12
CA ALA A 160 -6.79 -8.23 -6.78
C ALA A 160 -5.47 -8.96 -6.50
N ALA A 161 -4.76 -8.51 -5.48
CA ALA A 161 -3.60 -9.19 -4.93
C ALA A 161 -4.07 -10.18 -3.86
N THR A 162 -3.83 -11.46 -4.08
CA THR A 162 -4.37 -12.51 -3.21
C THR A 162 -3.36 -12.95 -2.14
N PRO A 163 -3.82 -13.44 -0.98
CA PRO A 163 -2.94 -13.98 0.04
C PRO A 163 -2.19 -15.25 -0.42
N CYS A 164 -2.56 -15.83 -1.55
CA CYS A 164 -1.88 -17.00 -2.12
C CYS A 164 -0.83 -16.64 -3.18
N GLY A 165 -0.48 -15.37 -3.32
CA GLY A 165 0.60 -14.94 -4.20
C GLY A 165 0.20 -14.71 -5.66
N LYS A 166 -1.09 -14.65 -5.95
CA LYS A 166 -1.60 -14.36 -7.29
C LYS A 166 -2.06 -12.91 -7.38
N LEU A 167 -1.68 -12.24 -8.46
CA LEU A 167 -2.27 -10.98 -8.90
C LEU A 167 -3.20 -11.27 -10.08
N GLU A 168 -4.49 -11.06 -9.89
CA GLU A 168 -5.52 -11.25 -10.89
C GLU A 168 -6.11 -9.91 -11.31
N VAL A 169 -6.57 -9.79 -12.56
CA VAL A 169 -7.25 -8.60 -13.06
C VAL A 169 -8.54 -8.98 -13.77
N TYR A 170 -9.61 -8.23 -13.49
CA TYR A 170 -10.77 -8.18 -14.36
C TYR A 170 -10.64 -7.02 -15.32
N ARG A 171 -10.56 -7.33 -16.63
CA ARG A 171 -10.50 -6.35 -17.71
C ARG A 171 -11.90 -5.83 -18.02
N TYR A 172 -12.18 -4.58 -17.70
CA TYR A 172 -13.48 -3.98 -17.94
C TYR A 172 -13.94 -4.04 -19.40
N LYS A 173 -13.02 -3.80 -20.36
CA LYS A 173 -13.35 -3.77 -21.79
C LYS A 173 -13.67 -5.15 -22.37
N THR A 174 -12.92 -6.17 -22.01
CA THR A 174 -13.06 -7.53 -22.54
C THR A 174 -13.97 -8.43 -21.71
N ARG A 175 -14.32 -7.99 -20.49
CA ARG A 175 -15.13 -8.74 -19.52
C ARG A 175 -14.50 -10.08 -19.11
N LYS A 176 -13.17 -10.15 -19.07
CA LYS A 176 -12.42 -11.35 -18.73
C LYS A 176 -11.55 -11.14 -17.49
N CYS A 177 -11.41 -12.20 -16.70
CA CYS A 177 -10.40 -12.29 -15.66
C CYS A 177 -9.13 -12.91 -16.23
N GLU A 178 -7.98 -12.34 -15.87
CA GLU A 178 -6.66 -12.77 -16.33
C GLU A 178 -5.70 -12.79 -15.13
N THR A 179 -4.75 -13.73 -15.11
CA THR A 179 -3.67 -13.72 -14.14
C THR A 179 -2.53 -12.87 -14.67
N VAL A 180 -2.11 -11.88 -13.88
CA VAL A 180 -1.02 -10.95 -14.20
C VAL A 180 0.30 -11.48 -13.68
N SER A 181 0.31 -12.00 -12.45
CA SER A 181 1.50 -12.55 -11.80
C SER A 181 1.12 -13.66 -10.82
N LEU A 182 2.04 -14.60 -10.61
CA LEU A 182 1.99 -15.64 -9.59
C LEU A 182 3.12 -15.48 -8.55
N GLU A 183 3.86 -14.37 -8.64
CA GLU A 183 5.12 -14.13 -7.93
C GLU A 183 5.04 -12.94 -6.96
N ILE A 184 3.84 -12.60 -6.50
CA ILE A 184 3.68 -11.58 -5.46
C ILE A 184 3.80 -12.23 -4.07
N PRO A 185 4.13 -11.46 -3.03
CA PRO A 185 4.19 -11.94 -1.67
C PRO A 185 2.94 -12.72 -1.25
N TYR A 186 3.10 -13.78 -0.44
CA TYR A 186 2.01 -14.68 -0.09
C TYR A 186 2.08 -15.19 1.36
N ASP A 187 0.94 -15.68 1.88
CA ASP A 187 0.82 -16.35 3.17
C ASP A 187 0.92 -17.88 2.97
N ARG A 188 1.96 -18.52 3.51
CA ARG A 188 2.14 -19.98 3.47
C ARG A 188 0.93 -20.75 3.98
N ARG A 189 0.27 -20.23 5.02
CA ARG A 189 -0.90 -20.88 5.62
C ARG A 189 -2.08 -20.88 4.64
N ALA A 190 -2.28 -19.76 3.91
CA ALA A 190 -3.31 -19.65 2.91
C ALA A 190 -3.07 -20.61 1.74
N VAL A 191 -1.83 -20.69 1.24
CA VAL A 191 -1.43 -21.61 0.18
C VAL A 191 -1.65 -23.06 0.60
N LYS A 192 -1.20 -23.46 1.82
CA LYS A 192 -1.36 -24.82 2.34
C LYS A 192 -2.83 -25.22 2.44
N LYS A 193 -3.69 -24.32 2.90
CA LYS A 193 -5.13 -24.58 3.01
C LYS A 193 -5.80 -24.73 1.65
N LEU A 194 -5.46 -23.87 0.68
CA LEU A 194 -6.00 -23.96 -0.67
C LEU A 194 -5.61 -25.27 -1.36
N ARG A 195 -4.37 -25.72 -1.19
CA ARG A 195 -3.91 -27.02 -1.72
C ARG A 195 -4.71 -28.19 -1.14
N GLY A 196 -4.95 -28.18 0.18
CA GLY A 196 -5.69 -29.24 0.86
C GLY A 196 -7.18 -29.28 0.50
N ALA A 197 -7.79 -28.10 0.28
CA ALA A 197 -9.24 -28.01 0.04
C ALA A 197 -9.67 -28.26 -1.42
N TRP A 198 -8.77 -28.07 -2.41
CA TRP A 198 -9.20 -27.93 -3.81
C TRP A 198 -8.38 -28.69 -4.83
N GLY A 199 -7.37 -29.45 -4.44
CA GLY A 199 -6.43 -29.99 -5.42
C GLY A 199 -5.97 -28.85 -6.34
N TYR A 200 -5.70 -27.68 -5.84
CA TYR A 200 -5.34 -26.45 -6.58
C TYR A 200 -4.04 -26.71 -7.30
N GLY A 201 -4.32 -27.23 -8.31
CA GLY A 201 -3.48 -28.00 -8.86
C GLY A 201 -2.37 -27.61 -9.70
N ASP A 202 -2.45 -27.46 -10.91
CA ASP A 202 -1.33 -27.67 -11.81
C ASP A 202 -0.31 -26.53 -11.81
N MET A 203 -0.70 -25.33 -11.44
CA MET A 203 0.19 -24.18 -11.45
C MET A 203 0.96 -23.93 -10.15
N ARG A 204 0.54 -24.56 -9.06
CA ARG A 204 1.15 -24.39 -7.73
C ARG A 204 1.59 -25.72 -7.10
N LYS A 205 1.96 -26.68 -7.93
CA LYS A 205 2.44 -28.00 -7.47
C LYS A 205 3.85 -27.97 -6.89
N ASN A 206 4.65 -26.98 -7.27
CA ASN A 206 6.05 -26.92 -6.87
C ASN A 206 6.21 -26.02 -5.64
N ASP A 207 6.54 -26.62 -4.50
CA ASP A 207 6.80 -25.88 -3.27
C ASP A 207 8.02 -24.95 -3.41
N GLU A 208 9.02 -25.35 -4.23
CA GLU A 208 10.21 -24.55 -4.48
C GLU A 208 9.88 -23.21 -5.19
N PHE A 209 8.84 -23.19 -6.03
CA PHE A 209 8.41 -21.95 -6.70
C PHE A 209 7.96 -20.87 -5.70
N PHE A 210 7.31 -21.29 -4.59
CA PHE A 210 6.83 -20.37 -3.56
C PHE A 210 7.86 -20.10 -2.48
N ASP A 211 8.86 -20.95 -2.29
CA ASP A 211 9.87 -20.79 -1.26
C ASP A 211 10.80 -19.58 -1.51
N GLY A 212 11.05 -19.25 -2.76
CA GLY A 212 11.84 -18.06 -3.13
C GLY A 212 11.14 -16.73 -2.83
N TYR A 213 9.81 -16.73 -2.74
CA TYR A 213 8.99 -15.54 -2.43
C TYR A 213 8.36 -15.63 -1.04
N ASN A 214 8.91 -16.48 -0.22
CA ASN A 214 8.45 -16.65 1.12
C ASN A 214 8.83 -15.43 1.96
N VAL A 215 7.88 -14.60 2.13
CA VAL A 215 7.88 -13.59 3.18
C VAL A 215 7.50 -14.24 4.48
N GLY A 216 8.14 -15.29 4.88
CA GLY A 216 7.93 -15.92 6.18
C GLY A 216 6.74 -15.37 6.99
N THR A 217 6.29 -15.94 8.02
CA THR A 217 5.42 -15.20 8.95
C THR A 217 5.87 -13.76 8.97
N VAL A 218 5.06 -12.84 8.40
CA VAL A 218 5.42 -11.44 8.31
C VAL A 218 5.64 -10.96 9.74
N SER A 219 6.87 -11.06 10.21
CA SER A 219 7.32 -10.20 11.28
C SER A 219 7.44 -8.83 10.64
N VAL A 220 6.32 -8.17 10.48
CA VAL A 220 6.32 -6.75 10.23
C VAL A 220 7.00 -6.20 11.45
N GLU A 221 8.16 -5.61 11.27
CA GLU A 221 8.95 -5.09 12.38
C GLU A 221 8.04 -4.23 13.25
N ALA A 222 8.11 -4.43 14.55
CA ALA A 222 7.28 -3.71 15.52
C ALA A 222 7.33 -2.19 15.31
N ASP A 223 8.44 -1.67 14.79
CA ASP A 223 8.63 -0.27 14.42
C ASP A 223 7.73 0.20 13.27
N PHE A 224 7.39 -0.66 12.32
CA PHE A 224 6.47 -0.32 11.24
C PHE A 224 5.03 -0.20 11.77
N TYR A 225 4.60 -1.11 12.66
CA TYR A 225 3.31 -1.00 13.32
C TYR A 225 3.25 0.21 14.25
N ASN A 226 4.30 0.44 15.03
CA ASN A 226 4.38 1.61 15.89
C ASN A 226 4.26 2.90 15.10
N LYS A 227 4.83 2.97 13.89
CA LYS A 227 4.71 4.11 12.99
C LYS A 227 3.29 4.29 12.46
N LEU A 228 2.60 3.20 12.08
CA LEU A 228 1.19 3.24 11.68
C LEU A 228 0.25 3.61 12.83
N PHE A 229 0.57 3.20 14.06
CA PHE A 229 -0.20 3.54 15.27
C PHE A 229 0.01 5.00 15.70
N SER A 230 1.21 5.55 15.55
CA SER A 230 1.49 6.96 15.87
C SER A 230 0.71 7.93 14.98
N GLU A 231 0.23 7.47 13.82
CA GLU A 231 -0.62 8.23 12.90
C GLU A 231 -2.11 8.23 13.28
N GLY A 232 -2.47 7.76 14.48
CA GLY A 232 -3.85 7.75 14.97
C GLY A 232 -4.77 6.73 14.31
N ARG A 233 -4.22 5.80 13.53
CA ARG A 233 -4.97 4.71 12.91
C ARG A 233 -5.07 3.54 13.89
N GLN A 234 -6.21 3.36 14.54
CA GLN A 234 -6.45 2.23 15.44
C GLN A 234 -6.61 0.93 14.65
N PHE A 235 -5.65 0.03 14.76
CA PHE A 235 -5.74 -1.34 14.23
C PHE A 235 -5.67 -2.33 15.38
N PRO A 236 -6.54 -3.35 15.43
CA PRO A 236 -6.39 -4.41 16.39
C PRO A 236 -5.12 -5.20 16.06
N ILE A 237 -4.20 -5.29 17.02
CA ILE A 237 -3.08 -6.23 16.98
C ILE A 237 -3.68 -7.59 17.32
N TYR A 238 -3.53 -8.55 16.43
CA TYR A 238 -3.77 -9.94 16.78
C TYR A 238 -2.43 -10.49 17.29
N GLU A 239 -2.32 -10.61 18.62
CA GLU A 239 -1.28 -11.45 19.21
C GLU A 239 -1.52 -12.90 18.79
N GLU A 240 -0.44 -13.58 18.37
CA GLU A 240 -0.51 -15.00 18.09
C GLU A 240 -0.79 -15.73 19.40
N GLY A 241 -1.96 -16.37 19.49
CA GLY A 241 -2.30 -17.39 20.47
C GLY A 241 -2.01 -18.78 19.91
#